data_d6fc3d3f207164c4998c2840e4d97df6
#
_entry.id   d6fc3d3f207164c4998c2840e4d97df6
#
_cell.length_a   1.000
_cell.length_b   1.000
_cell.length_c   1.000
_cell.angle_alpha   90.00
_cell.angle_beta   90.00
_cell.angle_gamma   90.00
#
_symmetry.space_group_name_H-M   'P 1'
#
loop_
_entity.id
_entity.type
_entity.pdbx_description
1 polymer ?
#
loop_
_entity_poly.entity_id
_entity_poly.type
_entity_poly.pdbx_seq_one_letter_code
_entity_poly.pdbx_strand_id
1 'polypeptide(L)'
;GMMDIALMIRNPKQNKGLLALSVVNDSTASEAKELKARKDLEQTSRIASAAGTDIQTVLRYDINVAQGIIHAAKEHAITDLVIGLHRKTNIMDSFFGNLTESLLKGTHREVMIMKLLMPANTLRRIVVAVPMQAEYEVGFPKWVGQVCRLSKTLGCRVHFFATPQTLGFLRHLVEQQNANAEYTELDDWEDLLLLTGQVNYDHLFVVVSARKGSISYQPSFEKLPLQISRYFANNSLMVIYPDQLGDPQDLVSFSEPHQTVDSKAYETVSKYLYKWFKSES
;
A
#
# COMPACT_ATOMS: atom_id res chain seq x y z
N GLY A 1 -6.53 -5.74 13.26
CA GLY A 1 -5.47 -4.76 12.99
C GLY A 1 -4.83 -4.93 11.63
N MET A 2 -3.50 -4.95 11.58
CA MET A 2 -2.75 -5.09 10.31
C MET A 2 -3.16 -6.33 9.51
N MET A 3 -3.31 -7.47 10.17
CA MET A 3 -3.71 -8.72 9.51
C MET A 3 -5.08 -8.60 8.82
N ASP A 4 -6.04 -7.94 9.45
CA ASP A 4 -7.36 -7.73 8.84
C ASP A 4 -7.24 -6.93 7.55
N ILE A 5 -6.45 -5.85 7.55
CA ILE A 5 -6.19 -5.06 6.34
C ILE A 5 -5.50 -5.90 5.25
N ALA A 6 -4.48 -6.68 5.61
CA ALA A 6 -3.77 -7.54 4.66
C ALA A 6 -4.72 -8.57 4.00
N LEU A 7 -5.64 -9.13 4.78
CA LEU A 7 -6.69 -10.03 4.26
C LEU A 7 -7.67 -9.29 3.32
N MET A 8 -8.09 -8.08 3.69
CA MET A 8 -9.08 -7.29 2.94
C MET A 8 -8.55 -6.76 1.60
N ILE A 9 -7.26 -6.40 1.52
CA ILE A 9 -6.65 -5.90 0.28
C ILE A 9 -6.27 -7.01 -0.70
N ARG A 10 -6.15 -8.25 -0.22
CA ARG A 10 -5.78 -9.41 -1.03
C ARG A 10 -6.73 -9.60 -2.21
N ASN A 11 -6.17 -9.93 -3.37
CA ASN A 11 -6.98 -10.34 -4.50
C ASN A 11 -7.32 -11.84 -4.37
N PRO A 12 -8.60 -12.21 -4.14
CA PRO A 12 -8.99 -13.61 -3.96
C PRO A 12 -8.81 -14.46 -5.23
N LYS A 13 -8.73 -13.82 -6.40
CA LYS A 13 -8.51 -14.51 -7.69
C LYS A 13 -7.05 -14.90 -7.90
N GLN A 14 -6.12 -14.24 -7.22
CA GLN A 14 -4.71 -14.62 -7.24
C GLN A 14 -4.47 -15.62 -6.12
N ASN A 15 -4.11 -16.84 -6.48
CA ASN A 15 -3.84 -17.93 -5.52
C ASN A 15 -2.46 -17.77 -4.85
N LYS A 16 -2.13 -16.52 -4.44
CA LYS A 16 -0.90 -16.21 -3.71
C LYS A 16 -1.16 -16.34 -2.22
N GLY A 17 -0.32 -17.14 -1.55
CA GLY A 17 -0.37 -17.33 -0.11
C GLY A 17 -0.05 -16.03 0.64
N LEU A 18 -0.45 -15.97 1.90
CA LEU A 18 -0.01 -14.95 2.85
C LEU A 18 1.16 -15.49 3.66
N LEU A 19 2.15 -14.63 3.91
CA LEU A 19 3.28 -14.92 4.76
C LEU A 19 3.34 -13.90 5.90
N ALA A 20 3.34 -14.39 7.13
CA ALA A 20 3.60 -13.58 8.31
C ALA A 20 5.07 -13.72 8.70
N LEU A 21 5.79 -12.61 8.72
CA LEU A 21 7.21 -12.56 9.01
C LEU A 21 7.46 -11.82 10.32
N SER A 22 8.30 -12.40 11.16
CA SER A 22 8.94 -11.68 12.27
C SER A 22 10.45 -11.77 12.10
N VAL A 23 11.13 -10.62 12.21
CA VAL A 23 12.59 -10.55 12.10
C VAL A 23 13.17 -10.23 13.46
N VAL A 24 14.09 -11.05 13.93
CA VAL A 24 14.88 -10.84 15.14
C VAL A 24 16.28 -10.39 14.73
N ASN A 25 16.71 -9.26 15.25
CA ASN A 25 18.06 -8.76 14.98
C ASN A 25 19.08 -9.60 15.76
N ASP A 26 20.03 -10.22 15.07
CA ASP A 26 21.04 -11.11 15.65
C ASP A 26 21.86 -10.47 16.76
N SER A 27 22.24 -9.20 16.58
CA SER A 27 23.07 -8.47 17.55
C SER A 27 22.34 -8.13 18.86
N THR A 28 21.01 -8.13 18.85
CA THR A 28 20.16 -7.81 20.01
C THR A 28 19.21 -8.94 20.36
N ALA A 29 19.42 -10.12 19.78
CA ALA A 29 18.63 -11.31 20.04
C ALA A 29 18.66 -11.65 21.53
N SER A 30 17.50 -11.97 22.08
CA SER A 30 17.33 -12.49 23.42
C SER A 30 16.18 -13.48 23.42
N GLU A 31 16.23 -14.45 24.33
CA GLU A 31 15.18 -15.46 24.47
C GLU A 31 13.79 -14.83 24.64
N ALA A 32 13.70 -13.72 25.37
CA ALA A 32 12.45 -12.98 25.56
C ALA A 32 11.91 -12.38 24.26
N LYS A 33 12.78 -11.82 23.40
CA LYS A 33 12.40 -11.27 22.10
C LYS A 33 11.95 -12.37 21.12
N GLU A 34 12.68 -13.49 21.12
CA GLU A 34 12.32 -14.65 20.31
C GLU A 34 10.97 -15.24 20.73
N LEU A 35 10.77 -15.46 22.02
CA LEU A 35 9.49 -15.95 22.54
C LEU A 35 8.33 -15.03 22.21
N LYS A 36 8.54 -13.72 22.30
CA LYS A 36 7.54 -12.73 21.89
C LYS A 36 7.23 -12.85 20.39
N ALA A 37 8.25 -12.90 19.55
CA ALA A 37 8.10 -13.04 18.09
C ALA A 37 7.31 -14.29 17.71
N ARG A 38 7.60 -15.43 18.34
CA ARG A 38 6.86 -16.68 18.13
C ARG A 38 5.39 -16.56 18.55
N LYS A 39 5.10 -15.95 19.70
CA LYS A 39 3.74 -15.71 20.17
C LYS A 39 2.97 -14.80 19.21
N ASP A 40 3.60 -13.72 18.74
CA ASP A 40 2.97 -12.79 17.80
C ASP A 40 2.64 -13.49 16.46
N LEU A 41 3.52 -14.37 15.97
CA LEU A 41 3.29 -15.19 14.77
C LEU A 41 2.15 -16.21 14.99
N GLU A 42 2.12 -16.90 16.12
CA GLU A 42 1.02 -17.82 16.48
C GLU A 42 -0.33 -17.09 16.54
N GLN A 43 -0.36 -15.94 17.18
CA GLN A 43 -1.58 -15.13 17.25
C GLN A 43 -2.04 -14.70 15.85
N THR A 44 -1.09 -14.29 15.00
CA THR A 44 -1.38 -13.91 13.61
C THR A 44 -1.94 -15.09 12.82
N SER A 45 -1.36 -16.28 12.98
CA SER A 45 -1.86 -17.51 12.35
C SER A 45 -3.28 -17.85 12.82
N ARG A 46 -3.57 -17.74 14.10
CA ARG A 46 -4.93 -17.99 14.66
C ARG A 46 -5.97 -17.03 14.08
N ILE A 47 -5.61 -15.73 13.95
CA ILE A 47 -6.51 -14.73 13.35
C ILE A 47 -6.80 -15.06 11.88
N ALA A 48 -5.78 -15.43 11.12
CA ALA A 48 -5.95 -15.83 9.72
C ALA A 48 -6.80 -17.08 9.56
N SER A 49 -6.54 -18.11 10.36
CA SER A 49 -7.33 -19.37 10.35
C SER A 49 -8.80 -19.12 10.74
N ALA A 50 -9.05 -18.22 11.70
CA ALA A 50 -10.41 -17.82 12.06
C ALA A 50 -11.13 -17.08 10.90
N ALA A 51 -10.37 -16.44 10.00
CA ALA A 51 -10.88 -15.82 8.78
C ALA A 51 -10.91 -16.80 7.57
N GLY A 52 -10.69 -18.10 7.80
CA GLY A 52 -10.66 -19.11 6.74
C GLY A 52 -9.47 -19.02 5.79
N THR A 53 -8.37 -18.42 6.23
CA THR A 53 -7.17 -18.22 5.40
C THR A 53 -5.96 -18.87 6.07
N ASP A 54 -5.29 -19.77 5.33
CA ASP A 54 -4.01 -20.31 5.76
C ASP A 54 -2.89 -19.34 5.46
N ILE A 55 -1.98 -19.19 6.42
CA ILE A 55 -0.79 -18.37 6.28
C ILE A 55 0.48 -19.15 6.61
N GLN A 56 1.53 -18.86 5.89
CA GLN A 56 2.87 -19.30 6.26
C GLN A 56 3.44 -18.36 7.32
N THR A 57 4.03 -18.89 8.38
CA THR A 57 4.72 -18.10 9.41
C THR A 57 6.22 -18.31 9.30
N VAL A 58 6.98 -17.22 9.32
CA VAL A 58 8.45 -17.25 9.24
C VAL A 58 9.03 -16.41 10.36
N LEU A 59 9.87 -17.02 11.19
CA LEU A 59 10.76 -16.34 12.12
C LEU A 59 12.15 -16.32 11.49
N ARG A 60 12.68 -15.12 11.28
CA ARG A 60 13.98 -14.92 10.64
C ARG A 60 14.94 -14.20 11.58
N TYR A 61 16.18 -14.61 11.57
CA TYR A 61 17.30 -13.90 12.18
C TYR A 61 18.09 -13.19 11.09
N ASP A 62 18.42 -11.94 11.29
CA ASP A 62 19.20 -11.18 10.32
C ASP A 62 19.96 -10.03 11.02
N ILE A 63 20.94 -9.44 10.32
CA ILE A 63 21.77 -8.33 10.84
C ILE A 63 20.90 -7.14 11.24
N ASN A 64 19.87 -6.85 10.44
CA ASN A 64 18.87 -5.83 10.76
C ASN A 64 17.51 -6.19 10.17
N VAL A 65 16.47 -5.57 10.70
CA VAL A 65 15.08 -5.86 10.34
C VAL A 65 14.81 -5.63 8.85
N ALA A 66 15.35 -4.56 8.25
CA ALA A 66 15.11 -4.26 6.84
C ALA A 66 15.69 -5.35 5.93
N GLN A 67 16.92 -5.80 6.20
CA GLN A 67 17.56 -6.86 5.41
C GLN A 67 16.79 -8.19 5.55
N GLY A 68 16.36 -8.52 6.77
CA GLY A 68 15.56 -9.71 6.99
C GLY A 68 14.25 -9.70 6.19
N ILE A 69 13.56 -8.57 6.12
CA ILE A 69 12.36 -8.41 5.30
C ILE A 69 12.68 -8.54 3.80
N ILE A 70 13.74 -7.88 3.32
CA ILE A 70 14.16 -7.92 1.90
C ILE A 70 14.52 -9.34 1.48
N HIS A 71 15.30 -10.05 2.30
CA HIS A 71 15.68 -11.44 2.03
C HIS A 71 14.46 -12.36 1.98
N ALA A 72 13.57 -12.29 2.99
CA ALA A 72 12.34 -13.06 3.01
C ALA A 72 11.45 -12.75 1.79
N ALA A 73 11.32 -11.48 1.42
CA ALA A 73 10.53 -11.07 0.27
C ALA A 73 11.07 -11.67 -1.05
N LYS A 74 12.38 -11.75 -1.21
CA LYS A 74 13.03 -12.39 -2.37
C LYS A 74 12.86 -13.91 -2.35
N GLU A 75 13.13 -14.55 -1.21
CA GLU A 75 13.04 -16.02 -1.04
C GLU A 75 11.64 -16.56 -1.31
N HIS A 76 10.61 -15.82 -0.89
CA HIS A 76 9.21 -16.22 -1.04
C HIS A 76 8.49 -15.54 -2.20
N ALA A 77 9.21 -14.87 -3.09
CA ALA A 77 8.65 -14.14 -4.25
C ALA A 77 7.48 -13.22 -3.89
N ILE A 78 7.60 -12.49 -2.78
CA ILE A 78 6.58 -11.60 -2.27
C ILE A 78 6.39 -10.41 -3.21
N THR A 79 5.14 -10.05 -3.49
CA THR A 79 4.77 -8.92 -4.35
C THR A 79 4.30 -7.70 -3.57
N ASP A 80 3.87 -7.89 -2.32
CA ASP A 80 3.29 -6.85 -1.48
C ASP A 80 3.81 -6.97 -0.05
N LEU A 81 4.34 -5.89 0.48
CA LEU A 81 4.79 -5.81 1.86
C LEU A 81 3.83 -4.95 2.67
N VAL A 82 3.26 -5.51 3.72
CA VAL A 82 2.38 -4.79 4.64
C VAL A 82 3.05 -4.73 6.01
N ILE A 83 3.33 -3.53 6.48
CA ILE A 83 4.05 -3.26 7.73
C ILE A 83 3.14 -2.51 8.69
N GLY A 84 2.85 -3.12 9.83
CA GLY A 84 2.08 -2.50 10.88
C GLY A 84 2.97 -1.86 11.95
N LEU A 85 2.63 -0.65 12.34
CA LEU A 85 3.32 0.09 13.39
C LEU A 85 2.51 0.08 14.69
N HIS A 86 3.22 0.09 15.81
CA HIS A 86 2.56 0.24 17.10
C HIS A 86 1.95 1.64 17.28
N ARG A 87 0.83 1.73 17.99
CA ARG A 87 0.11 2.99 18.24
C ARG A 87 0.99 4.08 18.88
N LYS A 88 1.94 3.69 19.72
CA LYS A 88 2.84 4.60 20.45
C LYS A 88 4.12 4.96 19.69
N THR A 89 4.32 4.44 18.49
CA THR A 89 5.54 4.71 17.70
C THR A 89 5.54 6.13 17.14
N ASN A 90 6.70 6.75 17.11
CA ASN A 90 6.87 8.04 16.45
C ASN A 90 6.65 7.89 14.96
N ILE A 91 5.77 8.71 14.39
CA ILE A 91 5.39 8.66 12.97
C ILE A 91 6.60 8.92 12.07
N MET A 92 7.43 9.92 12.39
CA MET A 92 8.58 10.28 11.55
C MET A 92 9.56 9.11 11.42
N ASP A 93 9.95 8.51 12.54
CA ASP A 93 10.94 7.43 12.55
C ASP A 93 10.40 6.14 11.95
N SER A 94 9.09 5.94 12.03
CA SER A 94 8.46 4.67 11.65
C SER A 94 7.99 4.61 10.21
N PHE A 95 7.42 5.70 9.68
CA PHE A 95 6.94 5.74 8.28
C PHE A 95 8.03 6.16 7.31
N PHE A 96 8.96 7.00 7.76
CA PHE A 96 9.93 7.68 6.89
C PHE A 96 11.38 7.53 7.38
N GLY A 97 11.63 6.76 8.42
CA GLY A 97 12.96 6.56 8.98
C GLY A 97 13.78 5.47 8.28
N ASN A 98 14.91 5.14 8.88
CA ASN A 98 15.92 4.23 8.33
C ASN A 98 15.38 2.87 7.86
N LEU A 99 14.37 2.31 8.54
CA LEU A 99 13.75 1.05 8.14
C LEU A 99 13.08 1.20 6.76
N THR A 100 12.23 2.22 6.60
CA THR A 100 11.52 2.49 5.36
C THR A 100 12.49 2.82 4.22
N GLU A 101 13.46 3.69 4.46
CA GLU A 101 14.48 4.00 3.45
C GLU A 101 15.26 2.76 2.99
N SER A 102 15.65 1.91 3.92
CA SER A 102 16.38 0.68 3.61
C SER A 102 15.51 -0.31 2.82
N LEU A 103 14.23 -0.42 3.17
CA LEU A 103 13.28 -1.25 2.42
C LEU A 103 13.09 -0.72 0.99
N LEU A 104 12.86 0.58 0.82
CA LEU A 104 12.65 1.19 -0.49
C LEU A 104 13.88 1.10 -1.41
N LYS A 105 15.10 1.08 -0.83
CA LYS A 105 16.34 0.83 -1.57
C LYS A 105 16.51 -0.67 -1.93
N GLY A 106 16.03 -1.56 -1.08
CA GLY A 106 16.25 -3.00 -1.22
C GLY A 106 15.16 -3.77 -1.96
N THR A 107 13.98 -3.17 -2.16
CA THR A 107 12.89 -3.77 -2.92
C THR A 107 12.17 -2.75 -3.79
N HIS A 108 11.77 -3.19 -4.99
CA HIS A 108 10.94 -2.43 -5.92
C HIS A 108 9.46 -2.86 -5.85
N ARG A 109 9.14 -3.79 -4.96
CA ARG A 109 7.77 -4.25 -4.72
C ARG A 109 6.96 -3.21 -3.95
N GLU A 110 5.66 -3.37 -3.95
CA GLU A 110 4.77 -2.49 -3.20
C GLU A 110 5.05 -2.59 -1.70
N VAL A 111 5.11 -1.44 -1.05
CA VAL A 111 5.30 -1.34 0.40
C VAL A 111 4.17 -0.49 0.98
N MET A 112 3.39 -1.08 1.87
CA MET A 112 2.35 -0.41 2.64
C MET A 112 2.76 -0.35 4.10
N ILE A 113 2.87 0.83 4.65
CA ILE A 113 3.18 1.04 6.06
C ILE A 113 1.96 1.66 6.72
N MET A 114 1.48 1.06 7.81
CA MET A 114 0.25 1.53 8.43
C MET A 114 0.34 1.62 9.96
N LYS A 115 -0.39 2.58 10.50
CA LYS A 115 -0.66 2.76 11.93
C LYS A 115 -2.16 2.88 12.13
N LEU A 116 -2.77 1.87 12.74
CA LEU A 116 -4.20 1.88 13.06
C LEU A 116 -4.40 2.27 14.51
N LEU A 117 -5.19 3.32 14.76
CA LEU A 117 -5.54 3.76 16.09
C LEU A 117 -6.80 3.09 16.62
N MET A 118 -7.59 2.50 15.73
CA MET A 118 -8.83 1.80 16.01
C MET A 118 -8.90 0.47 15.23
N PRO A 119 -9.82 -0.43 15.58
CA PRO A 119 -10.06 -1.64 14.79
C PRO A 119 -10.47 -1.31 13.35
N ALA A 120 -9.97 -2.07 12.37
CA ALA A 120 -10.21 -1.79 10.95
C ALA A 120 -11.72 -1.75 10.60
N ASN A 121 -12.52 -2.63 11.20
CA ASN A 121 -13.97 -2.70 10.97
C ASN A 121 -14.77 -1.52 11.52
N THR A 122 -14.15 -0.61 12.26
CA THR A 122 -14.79 0.62 12.76
C THR A 122 -14.51 1.83 11.88
N LEU A 123 -13.68 1.68 10.87
CA LEU A 123 -13.39 2.75 9.91
C LEU A 123 -14.62 3.05 9.04
N ARG A 124 -14.92 4.33 8.86
CA ARG A 124 -16.13 4.82 8.17
C ARG A 124 -15.86 5.38 6.79
N ARG A 125 -14.62 5.79 6.53
CA ARG A 125 -14.21 6.37 5.24
C ARG A 125 -12.71 6.12 5.04
N ILE A 126 -12.32 6.01 3.77
CA ILE A 126 -10.92 6.02 3.35
C ILE A 126 -10.70 7.33 2.60
N VAL A 127 -9.78 8.16 3.08
CA VAL A 127 -9.37 9.42 2.43
C VAL A 127 -8.02 9.19 1.81
N VAL A 128 -7.89 9.38 0.50
CA VAL A 128 -6.67 9.05 -0.25
C VAL A 128 -6.10 10.30 -0.90
N ALA A 129 -4.91 10.70 -0.51
CA ALA A 129 -4.13 11.72 -1.19
C ALA A 129 -3.23 11.06 -2.24
N VAL A 130 -3.37 11.48 -3.49
CA VAL A 130 -2.66 10.89 -4.64
C VAL A 130 -1.81 11.95 -5.32
N PRO A 131 -0.49 11.73 -5.51
CA PRO A 131 0.37 12.69 -6.16
C PRO A 131 0.05 12.84 -7.65
N MET A 132 0.46 13.97 -8.23
CA MET A 132 0.38 14.16 -9.68
C MET A 132 1.23 13.08 -10.39
N GLN A 133 0.81 12.71 -11.59
CA GLN A 133 1.48 11.70 -12.42
C GLN A 133 1.52 10.28 -11.83
N ALA A 134 0.77 10.02 -10.75
CA ALA A 134 0.67 8.68 -10.17
C ALA A 134 0.12 7.65 -11.16
N GLU A 135 -0.73 8.09 -12.09
CA GLU A 135 -1.31 7.25 -13.16
C GLU A 135 -0.28 6.65 -14.10
N TYR A 136 0.92 7.21 -14.17
CA TYR A 136 2.02 6.69 -14.98
C TYR A 136 2.92 5.69 -14.24
N GLU A 137 2.70 5.49 -12.95
CA GLU A 137 3.41 4.47 -12.18
C GLU A 137 2.86 3.07 -12.49
N VAL A 138 3.76 2.09 -12.68
CA VAL A 138 3.38 0.70 -12.97
C VAL A 138 2.42 0.11 -11.92
N GLY A 139 2.63 0.46 -10.66
CA GLY A 139 1.81 -0.01 -9.54
C GLY A 139 0.47 0.70 -9.39
N PHE A 140 0.13 1.69 -10.22
CA PHE A 140 -1.09 2.50 -10.06
C PHE A 140 -2.38 1.66 -10.06
N PRO A 141 -2.65 0.79 -11.06
CA PRO A 141 -3.86 -0.01 -11.06
C PRO A 141 -3.95 -0.98 -9.88
N LYS A 142 -2.80 -1.46 -9.41
CA LYS A 142 -2.68 -2.44 -8.33
C LYS A 142 -3.15 -1.85 -7.01
N TRP A 143 -2.54 -0.75 -6.55
CA TRP A 143 -2.93 -0.14 -5.28
C TRP A 143 -4.35 0.44 -5.32
N VAL A 144 -4.81 0.99 -6.47
CA VAL A 144 -6.20 1.42 -6.64
C VAL A 144 -7.16 0.25 -6.41
N GLY A 145 -6.89 -0.90 -7.03
CA GLY A 145 -7.67 -2.12 -6.82
C GLY A 145 -7.67 -2.59 -5.36
N GLN A 146 -6.56 -2.47 -4.65
CA GLN A 146 -6.45 -2.84 -3.24
C GLN A 146 -7.27 -1.89 -2.35
N VAL A 147 -7.20 -0.58 -2.56
CA VAL A 147 -8.02 0.41 -1.85
C VAL A 147 -9.51 0.18 -2.11
N CYS A 148 -9.90 -0.12 -3.35
CA CYS A 148 -11.28 -0.46 -3.69
C CYS A 148 -11.75 -1.73 -2.98
N ARG A 149 -10.94 -2.79 -2.92
CA ARG A 149 -11.28 -4.02 -2.18
C ARG A 149 -11.44 -3.74 -0.69
N LEU A 150 -10.51 -2.97 -0.12
CA LEU A 150 -10.58 -2.56 1.28
C LEU A 150 -11.90 -1.83 1.58
N SER A 151 -12.27 -0.84 0.76
CA SER A 151 -13.49 -0.06 0.96
C SER A 151 -14.74 -0.92 0.88
N LYS A 152 -14.78 -1.85 -0.08
CA LYS A 152 -15.90 -2.80 -0.25
C LYS A 152 -16.05 -3.72 0.95
N THR A 153 -14.94 -4.26 1.44
CA THR A 153 -14.96 -5.17 2.60
C THR A 153 -15.35 -4.44 3.89
N LEU A 154 -14.94 -3.18 4.04
CA LEU A 154 -15.33 -2.34 5.16
C LEU A 154 -16.74 -1.74 5.02
N GLY A 155 -17.35 -1.80 3.83
CA GLY A 155 -18.63 -1.16 3.55
C GLY A 155 -18.57 0.37 3.62
N CYS A 156 -17.42 0.97 3.37
CA CYS A 156 -17.21 2.42 3.46
C CYS A 156 -16.91 3.04 2.08
N ARG A 157 -16.95 4.38 2.00
CA ARG A 157 -16.60 5.12 0.78
C ARG A 157 -15.12 5.46 0.75
N VAL A 158 -14.57 5.55 -0.47
CA VAL A 158 -13.26 6.14 -0.71
C VAL A 158 -13.44 7.57 -1.17
N HIS A 159 -12.62 8.48 -0.68
CA HIS A 159 -12.55 9.86 -1.16
C HIS A 159 -11.14 10.14 -1.69
N PHE A 160 -11.03 10.28 -3.00
CA PHE A 160 -9.75 10.55 -3.66
C PHE A 160 -9.52 12.04 -3.82
N PHE A 161 -8.32 12.48 -3.50
CA PHE A 161 -7.81 13.83 -3.69
C PHE A 161 -6.60 13.75 -4.63
N ALA A 162 -6.70 14.34 -5.82
CA ALA A 162 -5.66 14.29 -6.84
C ALA A 162 -5.86 15.42 -7.88
N THR A 163 -4.92 15.58 -8.80
CA THR A 163 -5.08 16.47 -9.94
C THR A 163 -6.24 16.03 -10.84
N PRO A 164 -6.88 16.93 -11.59
CA PRO A 164 -7.98 16.59 -12.51
C PRO A 164 -7.64 15.44 -13.46
N GLN A 165 -6.42 15.41 -13.98
CA GLN A 165 -5.94 14.36 -14.86
C GLN A 165 -5.90 12.99 -14.15
N THR A 166 -5.24 12.90 -12.99
CA THR A 166 -5.15 11.67 -12.19
C THR A 166 -6.55 11.19 -11.77
N LEU A 167 -7.46 12.12 -11.43
CA LEU A 167 -8.87 11.80 -11.11
C LEU A 167 -9.59 11.12 -12.27
N GLY A 168 -9.30 11.50 -13.52
CA GLY A 168 -9.86 10.85 -14.70
C GLY A 168 -9.51 9.36 -14.76
N PHE A 169 -8.25 9.00 -14.52
CA PHE A 169 -7.80 7.61 -14.47
C PHE A 169 -8.34 6.85 -13.27
N LEU A 170 -8.40 7.50 -12.10
CA LEU A 170 -8.98 6.91 -10.90
C LEU A 170 -10.45 6.55 -11.10
N ARG A 171 -11.26 7.45 -11.67
CA ARG A 171 -12.68 7.18 -11.95
C ARG A 171 -12.84 5.93 -12.79
N HIS A 172 -12.07 5.83 -13.87
CA HIS A 172 -12.13 4.66 -14.76
C HIS A 172 -11.81 3.34 -14.05
N LEU A 173 -10.72 3.29 -13.25
CA LEU A 173 -10.35 2.08 -12.51
C LEU A 173 -11.34 1.74 -11.39
N VAL A 174 -11.85 2.75 -10.68
CA VAL A 174 -12.82 2.56 -9.59
C VAL A 174 -14.15 2.04 -10.11
N GLU A 175 -14.62 2.54 -11.26
CA GLU A 175 -15.82 2.04 -11.95
C GLU A 175 -15.68 0.57 -12.33
N GLN A 176 -14.53 0.16 -12.88
CA GLN A 176 -14.25 -1.25 -13.18
C GLN A 176 -14.30 -2.14 -11.94
N GLN A 177 -13.93 -1.60 -10.79
CA GLN A 177 -13.97 -2.31 -9.51
C GLN A 177 -15.35 -2.27 -8.85
N ASN A 178 -16.34 -1.53 -9.37
CA ASN A 178 -17.66 -1.31 -8.75
C ASN A 178 -17.53 -0.84 -7.27
N ALA A 179 -16.60 0.08 -7.00
CA ALA A 179 -16.42 0.67 -5.67
C ALA A 179 -17.12 2.04 -5.59
N ASN A 180 -17.52 2.41 -4.38
CA ASN A 180 -18.17 3.71 -4.14
C ASN A 180 -17.11 4.75 -3.76
N ALA A 181 -16.95 5.78 -4.61
CA ALA A 181 -15.92 6.80 -4.41
C ALA A 181 -16.43 8.21 -4.65
N GLU A 182 -15.81 9.16 -3.96
CA GLU A 182 -15.91 10.60 -4.14
C GLU A 182 -14.56 11.12 -4.64
N TYR A 183 -14.58 12.26 -5.33
CA TYR A 183 -13.39 12.82 -5.99
C TYR A 183 -13.35 14.32 -5.76
N THR A 184 -12.21 14.82 -5.29
CA THR A 184 -11.96 16.26 -5.12
C THR A 184 -10.60 16.61 -5.72
N GLU A 185 -10.53 17.72 -6.40
CA GLU A 185 -9.31 18.23 -7.01
C GLU A 185 -8.33 18.70 -5.92
N LEU A 186 -7.07 18.30 -6.10
CA LEU A 186 -5.93 18.72 -5.32
C LEU A 186 -4.80 19.01 -6.31
N ASP A 187 -4.64 20.27 -6.67
CA ASP A 187 -3.71 20.66 -7.75
C ASP A 187 -2.25 20.66 -7.29
N ASP A 188 -2.02 21.00 -6.05
CA ASP A 188 -0.67 21.03 -5.47
C ASP A 188 -0.58 20.12 -4.25
N TRP A 189 0.51 19.37 -4.16
CA TRP A 189 0.80 18.56 -2.99
C TRP A 189 1.06 19.39 -1.72
N GLU A 190 1.43 20.66 -1.87
CA GLU A 190 1.56 21.58 -0.73
C GLU A 190 0.21 21.84 -0.05
N ASP A 191 -0.89 21.68 -0.77
CA ASP A 191 -2.27 21.78 -0.26
C ASP A 191 -2.72 20.55 0.54
N LEU A 192 -1.85 19.54 0.74
CA LEU A 192 -2.15 18.36 1.56
C LEU A 192 -2.71 18.74 2.95
N LEU A 193 -2.32 19.88 3.48
CA LEU A 193 -2.81 20.38 4.77
C LEU A 193 -4.29 20.74 4.77
N LEU A 194 -4.90 21.02 3.62
CA LEU A 194 -6.34 21.25 3.50
C LEU A 194 -7.14 19.98 3.87
N LEU A 195 -6.52 18.82 3.72
CA LEU A 195 -7.12 17.53 4.08
C LEU A 195 -7.31 17.36 5.60
N THR A 196 -6.70 18.20 6.44
CA THR A 196 -6.89 18.14 7.90
C THR A 196 -8.36 18.33 8.29
N GLY A 197 -9.12 19.13 7.52
CA GLY A 197 -10.56 19.30 7.70
C GLY A 197 -11.41 18.17 7.12
N GLN A 198 -10.82 17.26 6.33
CA GLN A 198 -11.51 16.16 5.67
C GLN A 198 -11.28 14.82 6.36
N VAL A 199 -10.22 14.70 7.17
CA VAL A 199 -9.84 13.44 7.84
C VAL A 199 -10.28 13.46 9.29
N ASN A 200 -11.34 12.72 9.60
CA ASN A 200 -11.83 12.53 10.97
C ASN A 200 -11.12 11.37 11.67
N TYR A 201 -11.32 11.23 12.98
CA TYR A 201 -10.68 10.19 13.81
C TYR A 201 -11.05 8.76 13.39
N ASP A 202 -12.25 8.56 12.80
CA ASP A 202 -12.77 7.28 12.32
C ASP A 202 -12.51 7.05 10.81
N HIS A 203 -11.67 7.87 10.19
CA HIS A 203 -11.22 7.70 8.83
C HIS A 203 -9.84 7.01 8.79
N LEU A 204 -9.59 6.25 7.72
CA LEU A 204 -8.25 5.85 7.32
C LEU A 204 -7.70 6.90 6.35
N PHE A 205 -6.65 7.61 6.76
CA PHE A 205 -5.94 8.49 5.85
C PHE A 205 -4.87 7.70 5.10
N VAL A 206 -4.97 7.67 3.79
CA VAL A 206 -4.03 6.99 2.89
C VAL A 206 -3.26 8.03 2.11
N VAL A 207 -1.94 7.96 2.17
CA VAL A 207 -1.04 8.80 1.39
C VAL A 207 -0.32 7.90 0.39
N VAL A 208 -0.55 8.14 -0.89
CA VAL A 208 0.24 7.51 -1.94
C VAL A 208 1.52 8.33 -2.09
N SER A 209 2.65 7.71 -1.78
CA SER A 209 3.97 8.32 -1.87
C SER A 209 4.72 7.77 -3.09
N ALA A 210 5.88 8.30 -3.36
CA ALA A 210 6.72 7.87 -4.47
C ALA A 210 8.16 7.64 -4.03
N ARG A 211 8.86 6.76 -4.74
CA ARG A 211 10.31 6.57 -4.57
C ARG A 211 11.07 7.68 -5.28
N LYS A 212 12.22 8.08 -4.73
CA LYS A 212 13.12 9.01 -5.44
C LYS A 212 13.46 8.43 -6.81
N GLY A 213 13.26 9.25 -7.84
CA GLY A 213 13.50 8.86 -9.24
C GLY A 213 12.31 8.26 -9.97
N SER A 214 11.17 8.03 -9.32
CA SER A 214 9.94 7.68 -10.03
C SER A 214 9.21 8.93 -10.54
N ILE A 215 8.33 8.72 -11.53
CA ILE A 215 7.71 9.82 -12.28
C ILE A 215 6.79 10.70 -11.41
N SER A 216 6.14 10.10 -10.43
CA SER A 216 5.24 10.79 -9.49
C SER A 216 5.98 11.40 -8.29
N TYR A 217 7.32 11.29 -8.23
CA TYR A 217 8.09 11.86 -7.12
C TYR A 217 8.11 13.38 -7.19
N GLN A 218 7.84 14.02 -6.06
CA GLN A 218 7.86 15.48 -5.91
C GLN A 218 8.80 15.89 -4.78
N PRO A 219 9.55 17.01 -4.93
CA PRO A 219 10.40 17.52 -3.85
C PRO A 219 9.64 17.82 -2.55
N SER A 220 8.36 18.19 -2.65
CA SER A 220 7.46 18.42 -1.51
C SER A 220 7.30 17.19 -0.61
N PHE A 221 7.57 15.97 -1.10
CA PHE A 221 7.56 14.75 -0.29
C PHE A 221 8.61 14.75 0.82
N GLU A 222 9.65 15.53 0.71
CA GLU A 222 10.63 15.69 1.80
C GLU A 222 10.02 16.36 3.05
N LYS A 223 8.95 17.16 2.86
CA LYS A 223 8.19 17.79 3.96
C LYS A 223 7.11 16.87 4.53
N LEU A 224 6.73 15.81 3.81
CA LEU A 224 5.64 14.90 4.16
C LEU A 224 5.75 14.29 5.57
N PRO A 225 6.93 13.81 6.01
CA PRO A 225 7.08 13.26 7.35
C PRO A 225 6.67 14.25 8.45
N LEU A 226 7.13 15.50 8.32
CA LEU A 226 6.83 16.55 9.28
C LEU A 226 5.34 16.93 9.26
N GLN A 227 4.76 17.08 8.07
CA GLN A 227 3.34 17.42 7.90
C GLN A 227 2.44 16.33 8.50
N ILE A 228 2.70 15.05 8.18
CA ILE A 228 1.91 13.93 8.72
C ILE A 228 2.07 13.84 10.24
N SER A 229 3.29 13.95 10.75
CA SER A 229 3.55 13.90 12.19
C SER A 229 2.86 15.01 12.96
N ARG A 230 2.79 16.20 12.39
CA ARG A 230 2.22 17.37 13.06
C ARG A 230 0.69 17.42 12.98
N TYR A 231 0.12 17.05 11.84
CA TYR A 231 -1.29 17.31 11.57
C TYR A 231 -2.17 16.05 11.58
N PHE A 232 -1.60 14.87 11.34
CA PHE A 232 -2.33 13.61 11.24
C PHE A 232 -1.91 12.56 12.28
N ALA A 233 -1.20 12.97 13.34
CA ALA A 233 -0.71 12.07 14.39
C ALA A 233 -1.81 11.25 15.07
N ASN A 234 -3.02 11.81 15.15
CA ASN A 234 -4.19 11.23 15.82
C ASN A 234 -5.14 10.51 14.86
N ASN A 235 -4.71 10.27 13.62
CA ASN A 235 -5.50 9.54 12.62
C ASN A 235 -4.93 8.15 12.39
N SER A 236 -5.78 7.20 12.00
CA SER A 236 -5.30 5.97 11.38
C SER A 236 -4.70 6.33 10.04
N LEU A 237 -3.47 5.88 9.79
CA LEU A 237 -2.66 6.28 8.65
C LEU A 237 -2.13 5.07 7.90
N MET A 238 -2.11 5.16 6.57
CA MET A 238 -1.43 4.23 5.68
C MET A 238 -0.62 5.03 4.66
N VAL A 239 0.64 4.67 4.46
CA VAL A 239 1.47 5.19 3.37
C VAL A 239 1.73 4.07 2.38
N ILE A 240 1.44 4.29 1.11
CA ILE A 240 1.63 3.34 0.02
C ILE A 240 2.78 3.81 -0.85
N TYR A 241 3.78 2.96 -1.01
CA TYR A 241 4.83 3.10 -2.02
C TYR A 241 4.54 2.10 -3.14
N PRO A 242 4.10 2.55 -4.32
CA PRO A 242 3.65 1.68 -5.40
C PRO A 242 4.71 0.69 -5.88
N ASP A 243 4.25 -0.43 -6.43
CA ASP A 243 5.08 -1.41 -7.12
C ASP A 243 5.70 -0.80 -8.38
N GLN A 244 6.99 -1.07 -8.61
CA GLN A 244 7.73 -0.59 -9.79
C GLN A 244 7.99 -1.70 -10.82
N LEU A 245 7.69 -2.96 -10.49
CA LEU A 245 8.02 -4.12 -11.35
C LEU A 245 6.80 -4.68 -12.10
N GLY A 246 5.58 -4.34 -11.68
CA GLY A 246 4.37 -4.99 -12.17
C GLY A 246 4.18 -6.41 -11.65
N ASP A 247 3.09 -7.06 -12.01
CA ASP A 247 2.89 -8.47 -11.70
C ASP A 247 3.72 -9.32 -12.68
N PRO A 248 4.47 -10.34 -12.19
CA PRO A 248 5.17 -11.28 -13.08
C PRO A 248 4.24 -11.99 -14.07
N GLN A 249 2.96 -12.14 -13.74
CA GLN A 249 1.96 -12.69 -14.65
C GLN A 249 1.60 -11.73 -15.79
N ASP A 250 1.67 -10.43 -15.56
CA ASP A 250 1.45 -9.43 -16.60
C ASP A 250 2.61 -9.38 -17.60
N LEU A 251 3.83 -9.68 -17.15
CA LEU A 251 5.03 -9.75 -17.99
C LEU A 251 5.04 -10.99 -18.91
N VAL A 252 4.44 -12.10 -18.47
CA VAL A 252 4.29 -13.33 -19.27
C VAL A 252 3.21 -13.18 -20.33
N SER A 253 2.21 -12.33 -20.09
CA SER A 253 1.10 -12.04 -21.02
C SER A 253 1.53 -11.36 -22.31
N PHE A 254 2.72 -10.75 -22.37
CA PHE A 254 3.27 -10.18 -23.61
C PHE A 254 3.78 -11.24 -24.61
N SER A 255 3.96 -12.48 -24.19
CA SER A 255 4.50 -13.56 -25.01
C SER A 255 3.45 -14.55 -25.55
N GLU A 256 2.17 -14.48 -25.12
CA GLU A 256 1.10 -15.35 -25.63
C GLU A 256 -0.17 -14.55 -26.00
N PRO A 257 -0.65 -14.62 -27.29
CA PRO A 257 -1.81 -13.84 -27.74
C PRO A 257 -3.18 -14.36 -27.29
N HIS A 258 -3.26 -15.39 -26.47
CA HIS A 258 -4.52 -16.03 -26.10
C HIS A 258 -4.71 -16.25 -24.61
N GLN A 259 -5.73 -15.55 -24.09
CA GLN A 259 -6.40 -15.74 -22.80
C GLN A 259 -5.80 -14.97 -21.61
N THR A 260 -6.43 -13.83 -21.26
CA THR A 260 -7.00 -13.61 -19.92
C THR A 260 -7.73 -12.25 -19.84
N VAL A 261 -8.80 -12.21 -19.10
CA VAL A 261 -9.75 -11.08 -18.96
C VAL A 261 -9.14 -9.86 -18.22
N ASP A 262 -7.99 -10.01 -17.56
CA ASP A 262 -7.32 -8.94 -16.81
C ASP A 262 -6.34 -8.10 -17.65
N SER A 263 -5.92 -8.58 -18.82
CA SER A 263 -5.11 -7.81 -19.78
C SER A 263 -5.88 -6.61 -20.36
N LYS A 264 -7.21 -6.65 -20.34
CA LYS A 264 -8.06 -5.55 -20.85
C LYS A 264 -7.90 -4.24 -20.06
N ALA A 265 -7.60 -4.29 -18.77
CA ALA A 265 -7.39 -3.08 -17.98
C ALA A 265 -6.08 -2.38 -18.39
N TYR A 266 -5.01 -3.15 -18.56
CA TYR A 266 -3.70 -2.64 -18.98
C TYR A 266 -3.74 -2.16 -20.45
N GLU A 267 -4.38 -2.93 -21.35
CA GLU A 267 -4.59 -2.51 -22.74
C GLU A 267 -5.50 -1.28 -22.84
N THR A 268 -6.45 -1.15 -21.93
CA THR A 268 -7.37 0.00 -21.93
C THR A 268 -6.63 1.26 -21.49
N VAL A 269 -5.83 1.21 -20.43
CA VAL A 269 -4.99 2.34 -19.98
C VAL A 269 -3.95 2.68 -21.05
N SER A 270 -3.26 1.70 -21.63
CA SER A 270 -2.28 1.95 -22.68
C SER A 270 -2.91 2.46 -24.00
N LYS A 271 -4.12 2.00 -24.36
CA LYS A 271 -4.87 2.53 -25.51
C LYS A 271 -5.37 3.95 -25.29
N TYR A 272 -5.76 4.32 -24.07
CA TYR A 272 -6.11 5.69 -23.73
C TYR A 272 -4.90 6.61 -23.74
N LEU A 273 -3.78 6.18 -23.19
CA LEU A 273 -2.51 6.90 -23.27
C LEU A 273 -2.08 7.10 -24.74
N TYR A 274 -2.16 6.05 -25.59
CA TYR A 274 -1.81 6.11 -27.00
C TYR A 274 -2.76 7.02 -27.81
N LYS A 275 -4.07 7.00 -27.54
CA LYS A 275 -5.05 7.89 -28.18
C LYS A 275 -4.82 9.35 -27.77
N TRP A 276 -4.50 9.61 -26.53
CA TRP A 276 -4.28 10.96 -26.02
C TRP A 276 -3.02 11.58 -26.64
N PHE A 277 -1.92 10.84 -26.70
CA PHE A 277 -0.70 11.30 -27.39
C PHE A 277 -0.90 11.56 -28.89
N LYS A 278 -1.86 10.90 -29.52
CA LYS A 278 -2.14 11.06 -30.96
C LYS A 278 -3.14 12.20 -31.27
N SER A 279 -3.86 12.71 -30.28
CA SER A 279 -4.81 13.82 -30.43
C SER A 279 -4.17 15.21 -30.24
N GLU A 280 -2.93 15.27 -29.77
CA GLU A 280 -2.15 16.51 -29.61
C GLU A 280 -1.03 16.68 -30.67
N SER A 281 -0.96 15.80 -31.65
CA SER A 281 -0.13 15.92 -32.85
C SER A 281 -1.02 16.18 -34.05
#